data_7010342138e8b1091cda7c3bdda5fd7a
#
_entry.id   7010342138e8b1091cda7c3bdda5fd7a
#
_cell.length_a   1.000
_cell.length_b   1.000
_cell.length_c   1.000
_cell.angle_alpha   90.00
_cell.angle_beta   90.00
_cell.angle_gamma   90.00
#
_symmetry.space_group_name_H-M   'P 1'
#
loop_
_entity.id
_entity.type
_entity.pdbx_description
1 polymer ?
#
loop_
_entity_poly.entity_id
_entity_poly.type
_entity_poly.pdbx_seq_one_letter_code
_entity_poly.pdbx_strand_id
1 'polypeptide(L)'
;PAALLLQRRNATVTVCHTGTRHIPALSRDADIVIAAAGRPGLITVDCLRPGQTVLDVGVHPGPDGTLCGDVAEAAGLDVALTPVPGGVGSVTSAVLCKHTIQAAENTRL
;
A
#
# COMPACT_ATOMS: atom_id res chain seq x y z
N PRO A 1 5.09 8.56 -7.62
CA PRO A 1 5.46 9.52 -6.54
C PRO A 1 6.08 8.84 -5.33
N ALA A 2 5.49 7.77 -4.78
CA ALA A 2 5.99 7.09 -3.59
C ALA A 2 7.42 6.57 -3.77
N ALA A 3 7.73 5.94 -4.90
CA ALA A 3 9.07 5.43 -5.21
C ALA A 3 10.13 6.53 -5.15
N LEU A 4 9.87 7.68 -5.77
CA LEU A 4 10.79 8.82 -5.79
C LEU A 4 10.97 9.43 -4.39
N LEU A 5 9.90 9.52 -3.60
CA LEU A 5 9.97 10.02 -2.24
C LEU A 5 10.80 9.09 -1.33
N LEU A 6 10.64 7.78 -1.48
CA LEU A 6 11.40 6.80 -0.72
C LEU A 6 12.89 6.80 -1.12
N GLN A 7 13.20 6.92 -2.41
CA GLN A 7 14.57 7.06 -2.87
C GLN A 7 15.26 8.30 -2.28
N ARG A 8 14.56 9.42 -2.14
CA ARG A 8 15.08 10.62 -1.46
C ARG A 8 15.39 10.38 0.03
N ARG A 9 14.84 9.32 0.61
CA ARG A 9 15.11 8.88 1.97
C ARG A 9 16.11 7.72 2.04
N ASN A 10 16.90 7.53 0.97
CA ASN A 10 17.91 6.48 0.82
C ASN A 10 17.35 5.06 0.85
N ALA A 11 16.08 4.85 0.51
CA ALA A 11 15.55 3.52 0.33
C ALA A 11 15.95 2.94 -1.03
N THR A 12 16.27 1.65 -1.06
CA THR A 12 16.33 0.89 -2.31
C THR A 12 14.92 0.51 -2.73
N VAL A 13 14.48 0.95 -3.89
CA VAL A 13 13.09 0.79 -4.33
C VAL A 13 13.01 -0.05 -5.58
N THR A 14 12.23 -1.12 -5.52
CA THR A 14 11.84 -1.93 -6.68
C THR A 14 10.41 -1.59 -7.08
N VAL A 15 10.20 -1.19 -8.32
CA VAL A 15 8.86 -0.90 -8.86
C VAL A 15 8.44 -2.06 -9.76
N CYS A 16 7.31 -2.69 -9.42
CA CYS A 16 6.71 -3.76 -10.19
C CYS A 16 5.48 -3.27 -10.95
N HIS A 17 5.23 -3.85 -12.11
CA HIS A 17 4.08 -3.56 -12.97
C HIS A 17 3.63 -4.84 -13.70
N THR A 18 2.63 -4.75 -14.55
CA THR A 18 2.04 -5.92 -15.24
C THR A 18 3.02 -6.73 -16.09
N GLY A 19 4.11 -6.14 -16.53
CA GLY A 19 5.18 -6.83 -17.25
C GLY A 19 6.28 -7.42 -16.35
N THR A 20 6.22 -7.21 -15.04
CA THR A 20 7.23 -7.72 -14.12
C THR A 20 7.07 -9.22 -13.91
N ARG A 21 8.17 -9.95 -14.08
CA ARG A 21 8.23 -11.39 -13.80
C ARG A 21 8.68 -11.63 -12.36
N HIS A 22 8.23 -12.76 -11.79
CA HIS A 22 8.67 -13.21 -10.46
C HIS A 22 8.36 -12.22 -9.32
N ILE A 23 7.19 -11.57 -9.36
CA ILE A 23 6.73 -10.65 -8.31
C ILE A 23 6.82 -11.27 -6.90
N PRO A 24 6.45 -12.56 -6.67
CA PRO A 24 6.60 -13.15 -5.34
C PRO A 24 8.03 -13.12 -4.79
N ALA A 25 9.02 -13.38 -5.62
CA ALA A 25 10.43 -13.35 -5.18
C ALA A 25 10.87 -11.92 -4.82
N LEU A 26 10.55 -10.95 -5.69
CA LEU A 26 10.88 -9.54 -5.48
C LEU A 26 10.19 -8.98 -4.21
N SER A 27 8.93 -9.33 -4.02
CA SER A 27 8.16 -8.83 -2.89
C SER A 27 8.61 -9.44 -1.56
N ARG A 28 9.00 -10.71 -1.55
CA ARG A 28 9.57 -11.36 -0.35
C ARG A 28 10.93 -10.83 0.05
N ASP A 29 11.70 -10.30 -0.88
CA ASP A 29 13.02 -9.71 -0.61
C ASP A 29 12.92 -8.30 0.03
N ALA A 30 11.79 -7.64 -0.11
CA ALA A 30 11.57 -6.30 0.44
C ALA A 30 11.28 -6.31 1.95
N ASP A 31 11.67 -5.25 2.66
CA ASP A 31 11.26 -5.03 4.05
C ASP A 31 9.87 -4.42 4.14
N ILE A 32 9.52 -3.58 3.19
CA ILE A 32 8.22 -2.91 3.08
C ILE A 32 7.63 -3.21 1.71
N VAL A 33 6.40 -3.70 1.68
CA VAL A 33 5.62 -3.92 0.46
C VAL A 33 4.49 -2.90 0.39
N ILE A 34 4.39 -2.18 -0.73
CA ILE A 34 3.28 -1.27 -1.00
C ILE A 34 2.47 -1.86 -2.15
N ALA A 35 1.27 -2.32 -1.84
CA ALA A 35 0.34 -2.89 -2.80
C ALA A 35 -0.62 -1.80 -3.30
N ALA A 36 -0.44 -1.39 -4.55
CA ALA A 36 -1.25 -0.37 -5.22
C ALA A 36 -1.50 -0.76 -6.69
N ALA A 37 -1.87 -2.02 -6.92
CA ALA A 37 -2.01 -2.60 -8.25
C ALA A 37 -3.42 -2.47 -8.84
N GLY A 38 -4.41 -2.16 -8.02
CA GLY A 38 -5.81 -2.05 -8.44
C GLY A 38 -6.44 -3.41 -8.79
N ARG A 39 -5.93 -4.50 -8.23
CA ARG A 39 -6.43 -5.87 -8.44
C ARG A 39 -6.65 -6.58 -7.12
N PRO A 40 -7.90 -6.94 -6.80
CA PRO A 40 -8.22 -7.61 -5.54
C PRO A 40 -7.40 -8.89 -5.35
N GLY A 41 -6.77 -9.02 -4.17
CA GLY A 41 -6.06 -10.22 -3.78
C GLY A 41 -4.85 -10.60 -4.62
N LEU A 42 -4.24 -9.64 -5.34
CA LEU A 42 -3.05 -9.90 -6.17
C LEU A 42 -1.86 -10.36 -5.33
N ILE A 43 -1.68 -9.76 -4.15
CA ILE A 43 -0.60 -10.11 -3.23
C ILE A 43 -1.10 -11.22 -2.30
N THR A 44 -0.63 -12.42 -2.55
CA THR A 44 -0.94 -13.61 -1.76
C THR A 44 0.15 -13.89 -0.72
N VAL A 45 -0.07 -14.85 0.16
CA VAL A 45 0.92 -15.29 1.16
C VAL A 45 2.26 -15.70 0.54
N ASP A 46 2.25 -16.20 -0.69
CA ASP A 46 3.47 -16.56 -1.42
C ASP A 46 4.33 -15.34 -1.79
N CYS A 47 3.72 -14.17 -1.80
CA CYS A 47 4.39 -12.90 -2.05
C CYS A 47 5.03 -12.30 -0.80
N LEU A 48 4.77 -12.84 0.36
CA LEU A 48 5.14 -12.26 1.65
C LEU A 48 6.06 -13.18 2.46
N ARG A 49 6.78 -12.60 3.40
CA ARG A 49 7.54 -13.31 4.42
C ARG A 49 7.25 -12.74 5.81
N PRO A 50 7.45 -13.51 6.88
CA PRO A 50 7.32 -12.99 8.25
C PRO A 50 8.20 -11.77 8.50
N GLY A 51 7.70 -10.84 9.32
CA GLY A 51 8.42 -9.63 9.73
C GLY A 51 8.33 -8.47 8.75
N GLN A 52 7.62 -8.60 7.63
CA GLN A 52 7.41 -7.50 6.67
C GLN A 52 6.36 -6.50 7.15
N THR A 53 6.50 -5.26 6.69
CA THR A 53 5.43 -4.26 6.74
C THR A 53 4.75 -4.18 5.38
N VAL A 54 3.44 -4.34 5.35
CA VAL A 54 2.64 -4.37 4.12
C VAL A 54 1.61 -3.24 4.16
N LEU A 55 1.71 -2.32 3.22
CA LEU A 55 0.78 -1.22 3.03
C LEU A 55 -0.17 -1.56 1.88
N ASP A 56 -1.41 -1.88 2.19
CA ASP A 56 -2.45 -2.16 1.20
C ASP A 56 -3.20 -0.87 0.85
N VAL A 57 -2.97 -0.37 -0.35
CA VAL A 57 -3.60 0.85 -0.88
C VAL A 57 -4.82 0.52 -1.73
N GLY A 58 -5.00 -0.75 -2.10
CA GLY A 58 -6.15 -1.20 -2.88
C GLY A 58 -7.47 -1.04 -2.11
N VAL A 59 -8.53 -0.66 -2.82
CA VAL A 59 -9.90 -0.63 -2.28
C VAL A 59 -10.84 -1.11 -3.36
N HIS A 60 -11.52 -2.23 -3.10
CA HIS A 60 -12.45 -2.85 -4.04
C HIS A 60 -13.73 -3.28 -3.32
N PRO A 61 -14.90 -3.20 -3.98
CA PRO A 61 -16.11 -3.80 -3.45
C PRO A 61 -16.02 -5.33 -3.52
N GLY A 62 -16.22 -5.98 -2.39
CA GLY A 62 -16.35 -7.43 -2.31
C GLY A 62 -17.76 -7.91 -2.68
N PRO A 63 -17.94 -9.24 -2.85
CA PRO A 63 -19.22 -9.83 -3.28
C PRO A 63 -20.38 -9.57 -2.32
N ASP A 64 -20.11 -9.40 -1.07
CA ASP A 64 -21.07 -9.19 0.04
C ASP A 64 -21.19 -7.73 0.47
N GLY A 65 -20.66 -6.79 -0.32
CA GLY A 65 -20.66 -5.36 -0.03
C GLY A 65 -19.57 -4.91 0.95
N THR A 66 -18.73 -5.80 1.43
CA THR A 66 -17.53 -5.45 2.19
C THR A 66 -16.44 -4.90 1.26
N LEU A 67 -15.49 -4.14 1.82
CA LEU A 67 -14.34 -3.65 1.07
C LEU A 67 -13.17 -4.62 1.25
N CYS A 68 -12.43 -4.85 0.18
CA CYS A 68 -11.18 -5.61 0.19
C CYS A 68 -10.06 -4.82 -0.51
N GLY A 69 -8.82 -5.20 -0.26
CA GLY A 69 -7.63 -4.58 -0.85
C GLY A 69 -7.00 -5.42 -1.94
N ASP A 70 -5.79 -5.02 -2.31
CA ASP A 70 -4.94 -5.76 -3.26
C ASP A 70 -4.22 -6.95 -2.59
N VAL A 71 -4.18 -6.98 -1.26
CA VAL A 71 -3.58 -8.09 -0.49
C VAL A 71 -4.67 -9.10 -0.14
N ALA A 72 -4.44 -10.35 -0.49
CA ALA A 72 -5.30 -11.45 -0.05
C ALA A 72 -5.15 -11.66 1.46
N GLU A 73 -6.11 -12.34 2.06
CA GLU A 73 -6.04 -12.68 3.47
C GLU A 73 -4.71 -13.38 3.79
N ALA A 74 -3.92 -12.76 4.68
CA ALA A 74 -2.60 -13.27 5.09
C ALA A 74 -2.71 -14.05 6.41
N ALA A 75 -3.77 -14.84 6.58
CA ALA A 75 -4.04 -15.59 7.79
C ALA A 75 -2.85 -16.49 8.17
N GLY A 76 -2.38 -16.32 9.40
CA GLY A 76 -1.26 -17.11 9.94
C GLY A 76 0.14 -16.63 9.58
N LEU A 77 0.28 -15.55 8.81
CA LEU A 77 1.57 -14.94 8.54
C LEU A 77 1.82 -13.74 9.47
N ASP A 78 2.97 -13.72 10.12
CA ASP A 78 3.39 -12.63 11.01
C ASP A 78 3.90 -11.43 10.19
N VAL A 79 2.97 -10.60 9.73
CA VAL A 79 3.23 -9.35 9.00
C VAL A 79 2.44 -8.19 9.60
N ALA A 80 3.03 -7.00 9.57
CA ALA A 80 2.31 -5.77 9.89
C ALA A 80 1.55 -5.29 8.65
N LEU A 81 0.26 -5.62 8.56
CA LEU A 81 -0.59 -5.30 7.42
C LEU A 81 -1.58 -4.19 7.76
N THR A 82 -1.67 -3.15 6.92
CA THR A 82 -2.70 -2.13 7.06
C THR A 82 -4.07 -2.72 6.69
N PRO A 83 -5.12 -2.46 7.49
CA PRO A 83 -6.46 -2.96 7.17
C PRO A 83 -7.10 -2.23 5.99
N VAL A 84 -8.04 -2.90 5.33
CA VAL A 84 -8.95 -2.31 4.35
C VAL A 84 -10.38 -2.73 4.71
N PRO A 85 -11.29 -1.80 5.03
CA PRO A 85 -11.09 -0.35 5.22
C PRO A 85 -10.42 0.02 6.55
N GLY A 86 -10.15 1.33 6.74
CA GLY A 86 -9.64 1.86 8.01
C GLY A 86 -8.12 1.95 8.11
N GLY A 87 -7.40 1.66 7.03
CA GLY A 87 -5.94 1.78 6.93
C GLY A 87 -5.49 3.04 6.18
N VAL A 88 -4.81 2.86 5.06
CA VAL A 88 -4.22 3.94 4.26
C VAL A 88 -5.25 5.00 3.83
N GLY A 89 -6.47 4.58 3.48
CA GLY A 89 -7.53 5.52 3.06
C GLY A 89 -7.87 6.56 4.13
N SER A 90 -7.90 6.16 5.39
CA SER A 90 -8.16 7.08 6.52
C SER A 90 -7.05 8.11 6.68
N VAL A 91 -5.79 7.69 6.52
CA VAL A 91 -4.63 8.59 6.56
C VAL A 91 -4.66 9.54 5.37
N THR A 92 -4.99 9.07 4.18
CA THR A 92 -5.11 9.89 2.97
C THR A 92 -6.09 11.03 3.16
N SER A 93 -7.27 10.75 3.72
CA SER A 93 -8.29 11.78 3.99
C SER A 93 -7.80 12.82 4.99
N ALA A 94 -7.15 12.40 6.06
CA ALA A 94 -6.60 13.31 7.07
C ALA A 94 -5.49 14.21 6.50
N VAL A 95 -4.61 13.65 5.68
CA VAL A 95 -3.54 14.41 5.01
C VAL A 95 -4.12 15.38 3.99
N LEU A 96 -5.15 15.00 3.25
CA LEU A 96 -5.83 15.90 2.31
C LEU A 96 -6.46 17.09 3.03
N CYS A 97 -7.15 16.87 4.14
CA CYS A 97 -7.69 17.96 4.98
C CYS A 97 -6.59 18.92 5.45
N LYS A 98 -5.48 18.37 5.94
CA LYS A 98 -4.33 19.16 6.36
C LYS A 98 -3.77 20.02 5.22
N HIS A 99 -3.55 19.43 4.05
CA HIS A 99 -3.02 20.15 2.89
C HIS A 99 -3.98 21.23 2.38
N THR A 100 -5.28 20.99 2.45
CA THR A 100 -6.30 21.98 2.07
C THR A 100 -6.24 23.21 2.99
N ILE A 101 -6.13 22.99 4.29
CA ILE A 101 -5.99 24.10 5.27
C ILE A 101 -4.69 24.86 5.02
N GLN A 102 -3.58 24.17 4.86
CA GLN A 102 -2.27 24.79 4.59
C GLN A 102 -2.28 25.62 3.30
N ALA A 103 -2.92 25.12 2.25
CA ALA A 103 -3.07 25.87 1.00
C ALA A 103 -3.88 27.15 1.19
N ALA A 104 -4.97 27.09 1.95
CA ALA A 104 -5.79 28.28 2.26
C ALA A 104 -5.01 29.30 3.10
N GLU A 105 -4.22 28.85 4.06
CA GLU A 105 -3.37 29.73 4.88
C GLU A 105 -2.30 30.44 4.03
N ASN A 106 -1.68 29.72 3.10
CA ASN A 106 -0.65 30.25 2.20
C ASN A 106 -1.19 31.23 1.15
N THR A 107 -2.50 31.26 0.91
CA THR A 107 -3.16 32.18 -0.03
C THR A 107 -3.78 33.41 0.64
N ARG A 108 -3.66 33.54 1.95
CA ARG A 108 -4.07 34.77 2.65
C ARG A 108 -3.12 35.92 2.26
N LEU A 109 -3.71 36.89 1.64
CA LEU A 109 -3.05 38.17 1.34
C LEU A 109 -3.10 39.12 2.56
#